data_3bd1c5796a1c54e31c3118d50a72aae5
#
_entry.id   3bd1c5796a1c54e31c3118d50a72aae5
#
_cell.length_a   1.000
_cell.length_b   1.000
_cell.length_c   1.000
_cell.angle_alpha   90.00
_cell.angle_beta   90.00
_cell.angle_gamma   90.00
#
_symmetry.space_group_name_H-M   'P 1'
#
loop_
_entity.id
_entity.type
_entity.pdbx_description
1 polymer ?
#
loop_
_entity_poly.entity_id
_entity_poly.type
_entity_poly.pdbx_seq_one_letter_code
_entity_poly.pdbx_strand_id
1 'polypeptide(L)'
;MTRRLITHLRYGALAMPNFEEELAFMTQHWGLSEVHRDGDVAWLGAEGTPEPFVVRLRKGEKRIDLVGFGAANRADVDELYSRLVANDVQIIHGPQELTQFGGGYGMRFFDNEGRTVEVSTEVELKGSRKINEREAIPVKLSHFVINTTQLAGTAEWYVKNLDFALSDSLYSDHMGDMMHFLR
;
A
#
# COMPACT_ATOMS: atom_id res chain seq x y z
N MET A 1 -2.32 24.69 7.18
CA MET A 1 -2.52 23.32 6.64
C MET A 1 -1.57 22.41 7.40
N THR A 2 -2.07 21.39 8.06
CA THR A 2 -1.24 20.39 8.73
C THR A 2 -0.43 19.65 7.66
N ARG A 3 0.87 19.50 7.87
CA ARG A 3 1.77 18.78 6.97
C ARG A 3 1.37 17.29 6.99
N ARG A 4 1.08 16.71 5.85
CA ARG A 4 0.80 15.28 5.73
C ARG A 4 2.10 14.50 5.74
N LEU A 5 2.19 13.47 6.58
CA LEU A 5 3.37 12.62 6.70
C LEU A 5 3.38 11.51 5.65
N ILE A 6 2.19 11.06 5.22
CA ILE A 6 2.02 10.11 4.12
C ILE A 6 1.78 10.89 2.83
N THR A 7 2.52 10.56 1.78
CA THR A 7 2.52 11.27 0.49
C THR A 7 1.73 10.54 -0.59
N HIS A 8 1.76 9.20 -0.61
CA HIS A 8 1.12 8.39 -1.65
C HIS A 8 0.97 6.93 -1.25
N LEU A 9 0.11 6.23 -1.97
CA LEU A 9 0.04 4.77 -1.94
C LEU A 9 1.19 4.21 -2.80
N ARG A 10 2.05 3.39 -2.19
CA ARG A 10 3.24 2.84 -2.83
C ARG A 10 2.97 1.49 -3.47
N TYR A 11 2.50 0.52 -2.70
CA TYR A 11 2.22 -0.83 -3.18
C TYR A 11 1.16 -1.58 -2.37
N GLY A 12 0.58 -2.60 -2.99
CA GLY A 12 -0.23 -3.60 -2.30
C GLY A 12 0.49 -4.95 -2.26
N ALA A 13 0.44 -5.63 -1.13
CA ALA A 13 0.96 -7.00 -1.02
C ALA A 13 -0.19 -7.98 -0.84
N LEU A 14 -0.18 -9.04 -1.64
CA LEU A 14 -1.21 -10.06 -1.69
C LEU A 14 -0.59 -11.44 -1.44
N ALA A 15 -1.28 -12.28 -0.67
CA ALA A 15 -1.01 -13.70 -0.60
C ALA A 15 -2.09 -14.46 -1.36
N MET A 16 -1.68 -15.41 -2.23
CA MET A 16 -2.58 -16.18 -3.09
C MET A 16 -2.15 -17.65 -3.14
N PRO A 17 -3.09 -18.61 -3.05
CA PRO A 17 -2.75 -20.03 -3.13
C PRO A 17 -2.32 -20.45 -4.54
N ASN A 18 -2.89 -19.82 -5.58
CA ASN A 18 -2.59 -20.04 -6.99
C ASN A 18 -1.54 -19.02 -7.51
N PHE A 19 -0.44 -18.87 -6.78
CA PHE A 19 0.59 -17.84 -6.98
C PHE A 19 1.05 -17.72 -8.45
N GLU A 20 1.38 -18.83 -9.12
CA GLU A 20 1.89 -18.80 -10.51
C GLU A 20 0.82 -18.33 -11.52
N GLU A 21 -0.44 -18.70 -11.32
CA GLU A 21 -1.56 -18.28 -12.18
C GLU A 21 -1.81 -16.77 -12.01
N GLU A 22 -1.81 -16.27 -10.78
CA GLU A 22 -1.97 -14.84 -10.49
C GLU A 22 -0.80 -14.02 -11.03
N LEU A 23 0.43 -14.51 -10.88
CA LEU A 23 1.61 -13.88 -11.45
C LEU A 23 1.51 -13.79 -12.97
N ALA A 24 1.13 -14.88 -13.63
CA ALA A 24 0.92 -14.92 -15.08
C ALA A 24 -0.21 -13.95 -15.50
N PHE A 25 -1.32 -13.91 -14.77
CA PHE A 25 -2.42 -12.98 -15.05
C PHE A 25 -1.97 -11.51 -14.95
N MET A 26 -1.27 -11.13 -13.87
CA MET A 26 -0.80 -9.76 -13.67
C MET A 26 0.23 -9.33 -14.70
N THR A 27 1.09 -10.25 -15.18
CA THR A 27 2.11 -9.93 -16.17
C THR A 27 1.59 -9.97 -17.61
N GLN A 28 0.74 -10.93 -17.96
CA GLN A 28 0.27 -11.13 -19.34
C GLN A 28 -0.96 -10.29 -19.69
N HIS A 29 -1.83 -10.01 -18.70
CA HIS A 29 -3.10 -9.32 -18.93
C HIS A 29 -3.14 -7.91 -18.34
N TRP A 30 -2.50 -7.67 -17.20
CA TRP A 30 -2.45 -6.34 -16.59
C TRP A 30 -1.27 -5.50 -17.06
N GLY A 31 -0.26 -6.11 -17.70
CA GLY A 31 0.90 -5.40 -18.20
C GLY A 31 1.85 -4.92 -17.09
N LEU A 32 1.86 -5.60 -15.93
CA LEU A 32 2.91 -5.43 -14.94
C LEU A 32 4.12 -6.26 -15.32
N SER A 33 5.31 -5.84 -14.90
CA SER A 33 6.55 -6.58 -15.13
C SER A 33 7.04 -7.21 -13.83
N GLU A 34 7.41 -8.49 -13.86
CA GLU A 34 8.14 -9.10 -12.75
C GLU A 34 9.54 -8.47 -12.69
N VAL A 35 9.79 -7.68 -11.63
CA VAL A 35 11.05 -6.94 -11.45
C VAL A 35 12.00 -7.65 -10.50
N HIS A 36 11.49 -8.52 -9.65
CA HIS A 36 12.29 -9.36 -8.75
C HIS A 36 11.50 -10.59 -8.31
N ARG A 37 12.21 -11.67 -8.01
CA ARG A 37 11.65 -12.90 -7.45
C ARG A 37 12.59 -13.51 -6.43
N ASP A 38 12.01 -13.99 -5.33
CA ASP A 38 12.71 -14.78 -4.32
C ASP A 38 11.78 -15.93 -3.88
N GLY A 39 12.06 -17.12 -4.40
CA GLY A 39 11.24 -18.31 -4.19
C GLY A 39 9.77 -18.10 -4.58
N ASP A 40 8.89 -18.25 -3.61
CA ASP A 40 7.44 -18.09 -3.73
C ASP A 40 6.96 -16.63 -3.50
N VAL A 41 7.85 -15.64 -3.68
CA VAL A 41 7.54 -14.21 -3.62
C VAL A 41 8.00 -13.52 -4.88
N ALA A 42 7.12 -12.73 -5.52
CA ALA A 42 7.41 -11.92 -6.68
C ALA A 42 7.05 -10.45 -6.44
N TRP A 43 7.85 -9.54 -6.99
CA TRP A 43 7.60 -8.11 -7.00
C TRP A 43 7.32 -7.65 -8.42
N LEU A 44 6.21 -6.94 -8.60
CA LEU A 44 5.71 -6.52 -9.89
C LEU A 44 5.76 -5.00 -9.99
N GLY A 45 6.41 -4.52 -11.04
CA GLY A 45 6.57 -3.09 -11.34
C GLY A 45 5.60 -2.61 -12.42
N ALA A 46 5.27 -1.32 -12.37
CA ALA A 46 4.61 -0.61 -13.47
C ALA A 46 5.60 0.36 -14.13
N GLU A 47 5.57 0.46 -15.46
CA GLU A 47 6.59 1.23 -16.21
C GLU A 47 6.45 2.75 -16.05
N GLY A 48 5.26 3.24 -15.74
CA GLY A 48 4.96 4.66 -15.62
C GLY A 48 5.33 5.28 -14.26
N THR A 49 5.78 4.50 -13.28
CA THR A 49 6.16 4.99 -11.95
C THR A 49 7.63 4.67 -11.64
N PRO A 50 8.34 5.56 -10.91
CA PRO A 50 9.67 5.28 -10.42
C PRO A 50 9.70 4.32 -9.22
N GLU A 51 8.55 3.94 -8.65
CA GLU A 51 8.50 2.98 -7.55
C GLU A 51 9.16 1.65 -7.95
N PRO A 52 9.96 1.02 -7.06
CA PRO A 52 10.62 -0.23 -7.37
C PRO A 52 9.64 -1.34 -7.76
N PHE A 53 8.48 -1.35 -7.12
CA PHE A 53 7.35 -2.22 -7.43
C PHE A 53 6.03 -1.60 -6.96
N VAL A 54 4.91 -2.09 -7.48
CA VAL A 54 3.54 -1.65 -7.11
C VAL A 54 2.68 -2.79 -6.55
N VAL A 55 3.08 -4.03 -6.80
CA VAL A 55 2.47 -5.24 -6.22
C VAL A 55 3.57 -6.17 -5.72
N ARG A 56 3.41 -6.70 -4.51
CA ARG A 56 4.15 -7.86 -4.03
C ARG A 56 3.18 -9.03 -3.94
N LEU A 57 3.45 -10.09 -4.67
CA LEU A 57 2.67 -11.32 -4.65
C LEU A 57 3.46 -12.43 -3.96
N ARG A 58 2.83 -13.17 -3.06
CA ARG A 58 3.43 -14.38 -2.50
C ARG A 58 2.45 -15.55 -2.46
N LYS A 59 2.99 -16.75 -2.43
CA LYS A 59 2.21 -17.97 -2.20
C LYS A 59 1.71 -18.01 -0.76
N GLY A 60 0.44 -18.32 -0.58
CA GLY A 60 -0.17 -18.45 0.74
C GLY A 60 -1.69 -18.42 0.68
N GLU A 61 -2.35 -18.49 1.81
CA GLU A 61 -3.79 -18.32 1.88
C GLU A 61 -4.21 -16.93 1.35
N LYS A 62 -5.34 -16.88 0.64
CA LYS A 62 -5.85 -15.67 0.00
C LYS A 62 -6.12 -14.57 1.01
N ARG A 63 -5.33 -13.49 0.97
CA ARG A 63 -5.50 -12.31 1.82
C ARG A 63 -4.74 -11.10 1.30
N ILE A 64 -5.12 -9.93 1.81
CA ILE A 64 -4.25 -8.76 1.79
C ILE A 64 -3.14 -9.02 2.82
N ASP A 65 -1.91 -9.00 2.38
CA ASP A 65 -0.74 -9.28 3.21
C ASP A 65 -0.19 -8.00 3.83
N LEU A 66 -0.24 -6.88 3.08
CA LEU A 66 0.21 -5.57 3.53
C LEU A 66 -0.25 -4.47 2.56
N VAL A 67 -0.47 -3.26 3.09
CA VAL A 67 -0.64 -2.04 2.30
C VAL A 67 0.53 -1.12 2.62
N GLY A 68 1.28 -0.71 1.58
CA GLY A 68 2.47 0.13 1.71
C GLY A 68 2.21 1.57 1.26
N PHE A 69 2.58 2.54 2.10
CA PHE A 69 2.53 3.97 1.82
C PHE A 69 3.92 4.58 1.79
N GLY A 70 4.07 5.66 1.04
CA GLY A 70 5.28 6.45 0.98
C GLY A 70 5.25 7.65 1.92
N ALA A 71 6.39 7.96 2.54
CA ALA A 71 6.66 9.20 3.24
C ALA A 71 7.71 10.02 2.49
N ALA A 72 7.79 11.34 2.75
CA ALA A 72 8.72 12.20 2.02
C ALA A 72 10.18 12.02 2.47
N ASN A 73 10.40 11.70 3.75
CA ASN A 73 11.72 11.56 4.35
C ASN A 73 11.66 10.77 5.66
N ARG A 74 12.82 10.45 6.25
CA ARG A 74 12.92 9.69 7.52
C ARG A 74 12.24 10.41 8.69
N ALA A 75 12.36 11.71 8.78
CA ALA A 75 11.74 12.47 9.87
C ALA A 75 10.20 12.34 9.86
N ASP A 76 9.58 12.21 8.68
CA ASP A 76 8.14 11.98 8.57
C ASP A 76 7.75 10.56 9.06
N VAL A 77 8.59 9.56 8.79
CA VAL A 77 8.39 8.20 9.31
C VAL A 77 8.52 8.18 10.83
N ASP A 78 9.53 8.84 11.39
CA ASP A 78 9.81 8.92 12.84
C ASP A 78 8.71 9.70 13.58
N GLU A 79 8.22 10.80 13.00
CA GLU A 79 7.10 11.58 13.54
C GLU A 79 5.81 10.75 13.56
N LEU A 80 5.52 10.05 12.45
CA LEU A 80 4.35 9.18 12.38
C LEU A 80 4.45 8.03 13.38
N TYR A 81 5.61 7.41 13.53
CA TYR A 81 5.86 6.37 14.53
C TYR A 81 5.53 6.87 15.95
N SER A 82 6.06 8.05 16.31
CA SER A 82 5.83 8.65 17.62
C SER A 82 4.34 8.90 17.88
N ARG A 83 3.61 9.36 16.88
CA ARG A 83 2.15 9.56 16.92
C ARG A 83 1.40 8.23 17.11
N LEU A 84 1.76 7.20 16.36
CA LEU A 84 1.11 5.89 16.46
C LEU A 84 1.32 5.25 17.84
N VAL A 85 2.53 5.35 18.39
CA VAL A 85 2.84 4.88 19.75
C VAL A 85 2.02 5.66 20.79
N ALA A 86 1.92 6.99 20.66
CA ALA A 86 1.13 7.82 21.57
C ALA A 86 -0.40 7.53 21.48
N ASN A 87 -0.87 6.96 20.40
CA ASN A 87 -2.25 6.53 20.18
C ASN A 87 -2.48 5.02 20.43
N ASP A 88 -1.55 4.34 21.10
CA ASP A 88 -1.61 2.91 21.44
C ASP A 88 -1.79 1.98 20.21
N VAL A 89 -1.29 2.38 19.03
CA VAL A 89 -1.32 1.54 17.85
C VAL A 89 -0.30 0.41 18.00
N GLN A 90 -0.71 -0.81 17.66
CA GLN A 90 0.16 -1.98 17.75
C GLN A 90 1.25 -1.94 16.67
N ILE A 91 2.49 -1.74 17.08
CA ILE A 91 3.68 -1.69 16.22
C ILE A 91 4.24 -3.09 16.01
N ILE A 92 4.51 -3.46 14.75
CA ILE A 92 5.21 -4.70 14.37
C ILE A 92 6.70 -4.48 14.50
N HIS A 93 7.23 -3.41 13.88
CA HIS A 93 8.58 -2.91 14.10
C HIS A 93 8.62 -1.38 13.90
N GLY A 94 9.43 -0.73 14.72
CA GLY A 94 9.70 0.70 14.59
C GLY A 94 10.51 1.05 13.34
N PRO A 95 10.82 2.35 13.16
CA PRO A 95 11.61 2.83 12.02
C PRO A 95 12.98 2.15 11.94
N GLN A 96 13.30 1.59 10.78
CA GLN A 96 14.56 0.88 10.52
C GLN A 96 14.82 0.77 9.00
N GLU A 97 16.04 0.38 8.64
CA GLU A 97 16.35 -0.02 7.26
C GLU A 97 15.56 -1.28 6.89
N LEU A 98 14.93 -1.26 5.72
CA LEU A 98 14.13 -2.38 5.20
C LEU A 98 15.02 -3.31 4.38
N THR A 99 14.92 -4.62 4.63
CA THR A 99 15.72 -5.65 3.95
C THR A 99 15.02 -6.27 2.74
N GLN A 100 13.76 -5.91 2.48
CA GLN A 100 13.04 -6.40 1.31
C GLN A 100 13.59 -5.79 0.01
N PHE A 101 13.25 -6.38 -1.14
CA PHE A 101 13.56 -5.80 -2.44
C PHE A 101 13.08 -4.34 -2.53
N GLY A 102 13.92 -3.46 -3.06
CA GLY A 102 13.70 -2.02 -3.10
C GLY A 102 14.16 -1.27 -1.85
N GLY A 103 14.52 -1.96 -0.77
CA GLY A 103 15.13 -1.35 0.42
C GLY A 103 14.30 -0.22 1.04
N GLY A 104 14.99 0.81 1.51
CA GLY A 104 14.41 2.00 2.11
C GLY A 104 14.42 1.99 3.63
N TYR A 105 13.90 3.05 4.23
CA TYR A 105 13.72 3.22 5.66
C TYR A 105 12.24 3.28 6.00
N GLY A 106 11.76 2.47 6.96
CA GLY A 106 10.33 2.40 7.23
C GLY A 106 9.97 1.65 8.49
N MET A 107 8.68 1.59 8.77
CA MET A 107 8.08 0.93 9.90
C MET A 107 6.85 0.11 9.46
N ARG A 108 6.45 -0.84 10.30
CA ARG A 108 5.21 -1.62 10.12
C ARG A 108 4.38 -1.63 11.39
N PHE A 109 3.08 -1.58 11.22
CA PHE A 109 2.10 -1.61 12.31
C PHE A 109 0.81 -2.29 11.85
N PHE A 110 -0.08 -2.58 12.78
CA PHE A 110 -1.42 -3.04 12.47
C PHE A 110 -2.42 -1.88 12.46
N ASP A 111 -3.36 -1.90 11.52
CA ASP A 111 -4.54 -1.05 11.60
C ASP A 111 -5.52 -1.57 12.67
N ASN A 112 -6.68 -0.90 12.80
CA ASN A 112 -7.71 -1.23 13.80
C ASN A 112 -8.38 -2.60 13.60
N GLU A 113 -8.18 -3.26 12.47
CA GLU A 113 -8.68 -4.61 12.20
C GLU A 113 -7.55 -5.63 11.96
N GLY A 114 -6.32 -5.29 12.36
CA GLY A 114 -5.16 -6.19 12.32
C GLY A 114 -4.53 -6.37 10.94
N ARG A 115 -4.79 -5.47 9.98
CA ARG A 115 -4.09 -5.51 8.67
C ARG A 115 -2.72 -4.86 8.82
N THR A 116 -1.73 -5.45 8.20
CA THR A 116 -0.39 -4.88 8.18
C THR A 116 -0.33 -3.67 7.28
N VAL A 117 0.18 -2.56 7.82
CA VAL A 117 0.48 -1.32 7.10
C VAL A 117 1.97 -1.04 7.21
N GLU A 118 2.60 -0.66 6.09
CA GLU A 118 3.97 -0.17 6.03
C GLU A 118 3.98 1.29 5.63
N VAL A 119 4.81 2.09 6.28
CA VAL A 119 5.15 3.44 5.80
C VAL A 119 6.66 3.52 5.65
N SER A 120 7.11 3.89 4.44
CA SER A 120 8.53 3.87 4.08
C SER A 120 8.94 5.04 3.20
N THR A 121 10.25 5.33 3.19
CA THR A 121 10.91 6.35 2.37
C THR A 121 12.26 5.83 1.86
N GLU A 122 12.93 6.61 1.01
CA GLU A 122 14.28 6.32 0.51
C GLU A 122 14.43 4.93 -0.13
N VAL A 123 13.37 4.43 -0.78
CA VAL A 123 13.46 3.19 -1.55
C VAL A 123 14.29 3.40 -2.80
N GLU A 124 14.87 2.32 -3.33
CA GLU A 124 15.61 2.33 -4.59
C GLU A 124 14.65 2.58 -5.76
N LEU A 125 14.58 3.83 -6.23
CA LEU A 125 13.74 4.19 -7.36
C LEU A 125 14.29 3.58 -8.64
N LYS A 126 13.40 3.03 -9.47
CA LYS A 126 13.74 2.56 -10.83
C LYS A 126 13.49 3.65 -11.87
N GLY A 127 14.00 3.45 -13.06
CA GLY A 127 13.63 4.27 -14.22
C GLY A 127 12.12 4.17 -14.49
N SER A 128 11.53 5.27 -14.93
CA SER A 128 10.14 5.32 -15.41
C SER A 128 10.09 5.96 -16.79
N ARG A 129 9.08 5.62 -17.59
CA ARG A 129 8.83 6.23 -18.89
C ARG A 129 7.42 6.81 -18.98
N LYS A 130 7.25 7.75 -19.86
CA LYS A 130 5.91 8.21 -20.24
C LYS A 130 5.21 7.09 -20.99
N ILE A 131 4.00 6.75 -20.54
CA ILE A 131 3.13 5.81 -21.23
C ILE A 131 2.38 6.57 -22.33
N ASN A 132 2.34 6.01 -23.55
CA ASN A 132 1.62 6.62 -24.66
C ASN A 132 0.11 6.43 -24.49
N GLU A 133 -0.69 7.34 -25.03
CA GLU A 133 -2.16 7.34 -24.88
C GLU A 133 -2.86 6.05 -25.35
N ARG A 134 -2.23 5.29 -26.24
CA ARG A 134 -2.77 4.03 -26.79
C ARG A 134 -2.21 2.77 -26.10
N GLU A 135 -1.33 2.93 -25.14
CA GLU A 135 -0.81 1.80 -24.35
C GLU A 135 -1.74 1.52 -23.18
N ALA A 136 -2.36 0.34 -23.18
CA ALA A 136 -3.28 -0.11 -22.12
C ALA A 136 -2.51 -0.83 -21.00
N ILE A 137 -1.52 -0.17 -20.40
CA ILE A 137 -0.74 -0.70 -19.27
C ILE A 137 -0.84 0.21 -18.04
N PRO A 138 -0.68 -0.32 -16.81
CA PRO A 138 -0.74 0.46 -15.59
C PRO A 138 0.39 1.51 -15.52
N VAL A 139 0.03 2.72 -15.14
CA VAL A 139 1.01 3.79 -14.88
C VAL A 139 1.55 3.68 -13.45
N LYS A 140 0.66 3.48 -12.48
CA LYS A 140 0.96 3.37 -11.05
C LYS A 140 -0.18 2.70 -10.30
N LEU A 141 0.04 2.33 -9.06
CA LEU A 141 -1.05 2.01 -8.14
C LEU A 141 -1.72 3.31 -7.67
N SER A 142 -3.01 3.48 -7.97
CA SER A 142 -3.75 4.71 -7.65
C SER A 142 -4.67 4.58 -6.44
N HIS A 143 -5.23 3.41 -6.20
CA HIS A 143 -6.07 3.13 -5.03
C HIS A 143 -5.98 1.65 -4.65
N PHE A 144 -6.31 1.37 -3.40
CA PHE A 144 -6.37 0.03 -2.84
C PHE A 144 -7.65 -0.10 -2.02
N VAL A 145 -8.44 -1.12 -2.29
CA VAL A 145 -9.72 -1.35 -1.60
C VAL A 145 -9.52 -2.39 -0.51
N ILE A 146 -9.97 -2.09 0.69
CA ILE A 146 -9.99 -3.01 1.82
C ILE A 146 -11.43 -3.22 2.28
N ASN A 147 -11.79 -4.46 2.57
CA ASN A 147 -13.07 -4.78 3.20
C ASN A 147 -12.96 -4.55 4.71
N THR A 148 -14.02 -4.05 5.31
CA THR A 148 -14.11 -3.81 6.74
C THR A 148 -15.49 -4.20 7.27
N THR A 149 -15.54 -4.65 8.51
CA THR A 149 -16.79 -4.89 9.24
C THR A 149 -17.27 -3.66 10.00
N GLN A 150 -16.43 -2.61 10.07
CA GLN A 150 -16.66 -1.38 10.82
C GLN A 150 -16.31 -0.14 9.96
N LEU A 151 -17.09 0.09 8.90
CA LEU A 151 -16.78 1.09 7.87
C LEU A 151 -16.43 2.47 8.47
N ALA A 152 -17.32 3.03 9.28
CA ALA A 152 -17.11 4.34 9.90
C ALA A 152 -15.91 4.34 10.87
N GLY A 153 -15.82 3.33 11.76
CA GLY A 153 -14.73 3.23 12.73
C GLY A 153 -13.35 3.04 12.05
N THR A 154 -13.29 2.28 10.98
CA THR A 154 -12.05 2.13 10.20
C THR A 154 -11.68 3.44 9.50
N ALA A 155 -12.64 4.13 8.89
CA ALA A 155 -12.38 5.43 8.28
C ALA A 155 -11.88 6.46 9.30
N GLU A 156 -12.54 6.57 10.45
CA GLU A 156 -12.12 7.44 11.56
C GLU A 156 -10.71 7.10 12.06
N TRP A 157 -10.38 5.82 12.15
CA TRP A 157 -9.04 5.37 12.56
C TRP A 157 -7.96 5.87 11.60
N TYR A 158 -8.17 5.73 10.27
CA TYR A 158 -7.23 6.21 9.25
C TYR A 158 -7.12 7.74 9.24
N VAL A 159 -8.24 8.46 9.43
CA VAL A 159 -8.24 9.92 9.55
C VAL A 159 -7.45 10.36 10.78
N LYS A 160 -7.71 9.75 11.94
CA LYS A 160 -7.07 10.12 13.22
C LYS A 160 -5.56 9.82 13.20
N ASN A 161 -5.17 8.63 12.75
CA ASN A 161 -3.83 8.13 12.93
C ASN A 161 -2.89 8.45 11.75
N LEU A 162 -3.42 8.52 10.53
CA LEU A 162 -2.62 8.66 9.32
C LEU A 162 -2.87 9.97 8.55
N ASP A 163 -3.65 10.91 9.10
CA ASP A 163 -4.02 12.19 8.49
C ASP A 163 -4.75 12.05 7.13
N PHE A 164 -5.42 10.91 6.91
CA PHE A 164 -6.28 10.78 5.75
C PHE A 164 -7.49 11.71 5.86
N ALA A 165 -8.04 12.11 4.74
CA ALA A 165 -9.28 12.88 4.68
C ALA A 165 -10.35 12.06 3.95
N LEU A 166 -11.54 11.99 4.53
CA LEU A 166 -12.70 11.46 3.81
C LEU A 166 -12.99 12.36 2.62
N SER A 167 -12.96 11.80 1.42
CA SER A 167 -13.16 12.56 0.17
C SER A 167 -14.51 12.30 -0.45
N ASP A 168 -15.07 11.10 -0.27
CA ASP A 168 -16.36 10.71 -0.80
C ASP A 168 -16.91 9.49 -0.07
N SER A 169 -18.22 9.22 -0.24
CA SER A 169 -18.93 8.07 0.32
C SER A 169 -19.92 7.51 -0.67
N LEU A 170 -20.03 6.21 -0.75
CA LEU A 170 -21.09 5.53 -1.48
C LEU A 170 -22.19 5.13 -0.49
N TYR A 171 -23.39 5.62 -0.72
CA TYR A 171 -24.56 5.37 0.11
C TYR A 171 -25.67 4.67 -0.69
N SER A 172 -26.43 3.84 -0.04
CA SER A 172 -27.64 3.22 -0.56
C SER A 172 -28.80 3.37 0.43
N ASP A 173 -29.98 3.73 -0.04
CA ASP A 173 -31.19 3.85 0.78
C ASP A 173 -31.55 2.55 1.52
N HIS A 174 -31.15 1.40 0.99
CA HIS A 174 -31.45 0.08 1.56
C HIS A 174 -30.34 -0.45 2.49
N MET A 175 -29.08 -0.08 2.25
CA MET A 175 -27.92 -0.63 2.95
C MET A 175 -27.15 0.40 3.79
N GLY A 176 -27.51 1.69 3.69
CA GLY A 176 -26.75 2.76 4.33
C GLY A 176 -25.41 3.03 3.64
N ASP A 177 -24.41 3.41 4.41
CA ASP A 177 -23.04 3.63 3.92
C ASP A 177 -22.38 2.32 3.52
N MET A 178 -21.91 2.24 2.27
CA MET A 178 -21.33 1.04 1.66
C MET A 178 -19.82 1.14 1.48
N MET A 179 -19.31 2.35 1.23
CA MET A 179 -17.88 2.59 0.99
C MET A 179 -17.52 4.03 1.37
N HIS A 180 -16.36 4.18 1.98
CA HIS A 180 -15.72 5.48 2.22
C HIS A 180 -14.43 5.58 1.42
N PHE A 181 -14.23 6.72 0.73
CA PHE A 181 -13.02 7.01 -0.01
C PHE A 181 -12.13 7.95 0.80
N LEU A 182 -10.93 7.50 1.09
CA LEU A 182 -9.93 8.25 1.86
C LEU A 182 -8.76 8.68 0.96
N ARG A 183 -8.21 9.86 1.23
CA ARG A 183 -7.06 10.41 0.48
C ARG A 183 -6.07 11.10 1.40
#